data_66866cfae7986d8842df94bcc8a7eff9
#
_entry.id   66866cfae7986d8842df94bcc8a7eff9
#
_cell.length_a   1.000
_cell.length_b   1.000
_cell.length_c   1.000
_cell.angle_alpha   90.00
_cell.angle_beta   90.00
_cell.angle_gamma   90.00
#
_symmetry.space_group_name_H-M   'P 1'
#
loop_
_entity.id
_entity.type
_entity.pdbx_description
1 polymer ?
#
loop_
_entity_poly.entity_id
_entity_poly.type
_entity_poly.pdbx_seq_one_letter_code
_entity_poly.pdbx_strand_id
1 'polypeptide(L)'
;EAPEQVEVEALDINRDDAPEHLARLIERLGGMDIYLHSSGIGSRNTELRPDIEIATLRTNGEGFVRMVTAAFDYFRAHGGGHLAVISSIAGTRGLGSAPAYSATKRMQNTYIDALAQLSRMEGYGIRFTDIRPGFVATPLLDGEGHYPMLMPVEKVAARIMRILRRPRRRAVIDRRYAAMVFFWRLIPQWLWERLKVRVKE
;
A
#
# COMPACT_ATOMS: atom_id res chain seq x y z
N GLU A 1 -2.55 -6.67 26.36
CA GLU A 1 -2.31 -7.44 25.12
C GLU A 1 -2.63 -8.89 25.45
N ALA A 2 -3.36 -9.58 24.59
CA ALA A 2 -3.70 -10.99 24.73
C ALA A 2 -2.76 -11.80 23.81
N PRO A 3 -1.58 -12.23 24.27
CA PRO A 3 -0.59 -12.91 23.44
C PRO A 3 -1.14 -14.20 22.81
N GLU A 4 -2.12 -14.82 23.45
CA GLU A 4 -2.80 -16.02 22.94
C GLU A 4 -3.67 -15.77 21.69
N GLN A 5 -3.88 -14.52 21.30
CA GLN A 5 -4.68 -14.11 20.13
C GLN A 5 -3.81 -13.68 18.95
N VAL A 6 -2.49 -13.80 19.04
CA VAL A 6 -1.56 -13.33 18.01
C VAL A 6 -0.70 -14.49 17.52
N GLU A 7 -0.85 -14.81 16.23
CA GLU A 7 0.02 -15.72 15.50
C GLU A 7 1.05 -14.92 14.69
N VAL A 8 2.28 -15.38 14.62
CA VAL A 8 3.37 -14.76 13.88
C VAL A 8 4.00 -15.75 12.91
N GLU A 9 4.21 -15.30 11.68
CA GLU A 9 4.90 -16.04 10.64
C GLU A 9 5.94 -15.15 9.98
N ALA A 10 7.20 -15.59 9.96
CA ALA A 10 8.27 -14.91 9.24
C ALA A 10 8.13 -15.17 7.74
N LEU A 11 7.99 -14.10 6.95
CA LEU A 11 7.64 -14.18 5.54
C LEU A 11 8.36 -13.10 4.74
N ASP A 12 9.07 -13.51 3.69
CA ASP A 12 9.55 -12.60 2.64
C ASP A 12 8.62 -12.72 1.42
N ILE A 13 7.88 -11.66 1.13
CA ILE A 13 6.91 -11.61 0.02
C ILE A 13 7.55 -11.74 -1.36
N ASN A 14 8.89 -11.61 -1.46
CA ASN A 14 9.61 -11.80 -2.72
C ASN A 14 9.89 -13.27 -3.03
N ARG A 15 9.68 -14.18 -2.08
CA ARG A 15 9.87 -15.62 -2.30
C ARG A 15 8.63 -16.21 -2.96
N ASP A 16 8.84 -17.24 -3.78
CA ASP A 16 7.75 -17.91 -4.49
C ASP A 16 6.83 -18.69 -3.55
N ASP A 17 7.36 -19.17 -2.40
CA ASP A 17 6.62 -19.88 -1.36
C ASP A 17 5.85 -18.96 -0.38
N ALA A 18 5.88 -17.66 -0.58
CA ALA A 18 5.18 -16.70 0.27
C ALA A 18 3.64 -16.93 0.40
N PRO A 19 2.91 -17.30 -0.65
CA PRO A 19 1.49 -17.65 -0.54
C PRO A 19 1.22 -18.84 0.38
N GLU A 20 2.11 -19.82 0.41
CA GLU A 20 2.00 -21.02 1.26
C GLU A 20 2.16 -20.66 2.75
N HIS A 21 3.07 -19.72 3.07
CA HIS A 21 3.19 -19.18 4.42
C HIS A 21 1.91 -18.47 4.86
N LEU A 22 1.30 -17.67 3.97
CA LEU A 22 0.02 -17.03 4.25
C LEU A 22 -1.08 -18.08 4.48
N ALA A 23 -1.14 -19.13 3.66
CA ALA A 23 -2.14 -20.18 3.80
C ALA A 23 -2.02 -20.91 5.14
N ARG A 24 -0.78 -21.28 5.55
CA ARG A 24 -0.53 -21.89 6.87
C ARG A 24 -0.94 -20.98 8.04
N LEU A 25 -0.69 -19.67 7.92
CA LEU A 25 -1.10 -18.70 8.94
C LEU A 25 -2.63 -18.62 9.04
N ILE A 26 -3.32 -18.59 7.89
CA ILE A 26 -4.78 -18.56 7.83
C ILE A 26 -5.36 -19.84 8.48
N GLU A 27 -4.77 -21.01 8.21
CA GLU A 27 -5.20 -22.28 8.79
C GLU A 27 -5.05 -22.26 10.32
N ARG A 28 -3.91 -21.82 10.86
CA ARG A 28 -3.68 -21.68 12.31
C ARG A 28 -4.66 -20.72 12.98
N LEU A 29 -5.06 -19.68 12.30
CA LEU A 29 -6.04 -18.69 12.78
C LEU A 29 -7.50 -19.15 12.65
N GLY A 30 -7.76 -20.26 11.96
CA GLY A 30 -9.10 -20.75 11.69
C GLY A 30 -9.86 -19.96 10.62
N GLY A 31 -9.19 -19.11 9.87
CA GLY A 31 -9.76 -18.32 8.78
C GLY A 31 -9.23 -16.88 8.70
N MET A 32 -9.71 -16.13 7.70
CA MET A 32 -9.32 -14.74 7.49
C MET A 32 -10.52 -13.90 7.01
N ASP A 33 -10.90 -12.88 7.79
CA ASP A 33 -11.94 -11.92 7.42
C ASP A 33 -11.35 -10.64 6.77
N ILE A 34 -10.14 -10.28 7.16
CA ILE A 34 -9.45 -9.07 6.70
C ILE A 34 -8.01 -9.42 6.33
N TYR A 35 -7.62 -9.09 5.11
CA TYR A 35 -6.22 -9.03 4.70
C TYR A 35 -5.77 -7.58 4.60
N LEU A 36 -4.77 -7.19 5.38
CA LEU A 36 -4.14 -5.87 5.30
C LEU A 36 -2.72 -5.99 4.74
N HIS A 37 -2.54 -5.64 3.47
CA HIS A 37 -1.22 -5.58 2.87
C HIS A 37 -0.50 -4.29 3.29
N SER A 38 0.55 -4.43 4.08
CA SER A 38 1.38 -3.30 4.54
C SER A 38 2.83 -3.35 4.07
N SER A 39 3.25 -4.49 3.51
CA SER A 39 4.62 -4.69 3.03
C SER A 39 4.94 -3.74 1.87
N GLY A 40 6.16 -3.23 1.87
CA GLY A 40 6.64 -2.37 0.82
C GLY A 40 7.91 -1.65 1.23
N ILE A 41 8.72 -1.31 0.24
CA ILE A 41 9.94 -0.53 0.40
C ILE A 41 9.86 0.73 -0.45
N GLY A 42 10.69 1.71 -0.15
CA GLY A 42 10.80 2.93 -0.93
C GLY A 42 12.00 3.75 -0.47
N SER A 43 12.71 4.28 -1.43
CA SER A 43 13.86 5.14 -1.19
C SER A 43 13.86 6.30 -2.18
N ARG A 44 14.49 7.39 -1.79
CA ARG A 44 14.86 8.44 -2.75
C ARG A 44 15.95 7.87 -3.65
N ASN A 45 15.83 8.12 -4.95
CA ASN A 45 16.80 7.63 -5.93
C ASN A 45 16.94 8.59 -7.12
N THR A 46 17.45 9.77 -6.84
CA THR A 46 17.69 10.79 -7.87
C THR A 46 18.83 10.44 -8.83
N GLU A 47 19.70 9.52 -8.42
CA GLU A 47 20.81 9.00 -9.23
C GLU A 47 20.37 7.83 -10.14
N LEU A 48 19.13 7.37 -10.02
CA LEU A 48 18.58 6.23 -10.78
C LEU A 48 19.42 4.95 -10.64
N ARG A 49 19.90 4.68 -9.44
CA ARG A 49 20.61 3.43 -9.15
C ARG A 49 19.72 2.22 -9.45
N PRO A 50 20.12 1.32 -10.37
CA PRO A 50 19.26 0.23 -10.82
C PRO A 50 18.91 -0.77 -9.72
N ASP A 51 19.82 -1.01 -8.76
CA ASP A 51 19.59 -1.91 -7.62
C ASP A 51 18.40 -1.45 -6.76
N ILE A 52 18.28 -0.15 -6.48
CA ILE A 52 17.16 0.45 -5.74
C ILE A 52 15.86 0.36 -6.52
N GLU A 53 15.88 0.72 -7.82
CA GLU A 53 14.71 0.68 -8.68
C GLU A 53 14.16 -0.74 -8.80
N ILE A 54 15.03 -1.72 -9.09
CA ILE A 54 14.63 -3.12 -9.27
C ILE A 54 14.17 -3.75 -7.95
N ALA A 55 14.85 -3.49 -6.82
CA ALA A 55 14.38 -3.96 -5.51
C ALA A 55 12.98 -3.42 -5.19
N THR A 56 12.73 -2.13 -5.47
CA THR A 56 11.42 -1.51 -5.27
C THR A 56 10.35 -2.14 -6.17
N LEU A 57 10.64 -2.41 -7.44
CA LEU A 57 9.73 -3.09 -8.35
C LEU A 57 9.42 -4.52 -7.91
N ARG A 58 10.43 -5.29 -7.49
CA ARG A 58 10.23 -6.66 -6.98
C ARG A 58 9.31 -6.67 -5.76
N THR A 59 9.61 -5.89 -4.74
CA THR A 59 8.83 -5.91 -3.49
C THR A 59 7.45 -5.29 -3.66
N ASN A 60 7.37 -4.07 -4.21
CA ASN A 60 6.09 -3.35 -4.30
C ASN A 60 5.26 -3.75 -5.52
N GLY A 61 5.85 -4.43 -6.49
CA GLY A 61 5.19 -4.94 -7.70
C GLY A 61 4.93 -6.42 -7.60
N GLU A 62 5.94 -7.24 -7.84
CA GLU A 62 5.83 -8.70 -7.90
C GLU A 62 5.37 -9.30 -6.56
N GLY A 63 6.08 -9.01 -5.45
CA GLY A 63 5.72 -9.50 -4.13
C GLY A 63 4.33 -9.04 -3.70
N PHE A 64 3.96 -7.79 -4.02
CA PHE A 64 2.61 -7.28 -3.80
C PHE A 64 1.55 -8.10 -4.56
N VAL A 65 1.73 -8.34 -5.86
CA VAL A 65 0.77 -9.10 -6.68
C VAL A 65 0.64 -10.51 -6.14
N ARG A 66 1.75 -11.19 -5.86
CA ARG A 66 1.78 -12.55 -5.30
C ARG A 66 0.91 -12.66 -4.05
N MET A 67 1.10 -11.79 -3.08
CA MET A 67 0.38 -11.84 -1.81
C MET A 67 -1.09 -11.41 -1.92
N VAL A 68 -1.36 -10.37 -2.70
CA VAL A 68 -2.73 -9.87 -2.91
C VAL A 68 -3.57 -10.87 -3.70
N THR A 69 -2.98 -11.56 -4.68
CA THR A 69 -3.66 -12.61 -5.43
C THR A 69 -3.99 -13.80 -4.53
N ALA A 70 -3.04 -14.24 -3.68
CA ALA A 70 -3.30 -15.32 -2.72
C ALA A 70 -4.45 -14.99 -1.74
N ALA A 71 -4.46 -13.76 -1.22
CA ALA A 71 -5.55 -13.30 -0.35
C ALA A 71 -6.89 -13.17 -1.11
N PHE A 72 -6.87 -12.72 -2.35
CA PHE A 72 -8.04 -12.65 -3.21
C PHE A 72 -8.63 -14.03 -3.48
N ASP A 73 -7.79 -15.02 -3.81
CA ASP A 73 -8.20 -16.40 -4.07
C ASP A 73 -8.81 -17.05 -2.82
N TYR A 74 -8.23 -16.79 -1.65
CA TYR A 74 -8.83 -17.22 -0.40
C TYR A 74 -10.25 -16.65 -0.22
N PHE A 75 -10.42 -15.33 -0.33
CA PHE A 75 -11.74 -14.70 -0.18
C PHE A 75 -12.74 -15.16 -1.22
N ARG A 76 -12.31 -15.34 -2.47
CA ARG A 76 -13.17 -15.89 -3.53
C ARG A 76 -13.71 -17.26 -3.19
N ALA A 77 -12.89 -18.14 -2.59
CA ALA A 77 -13.26 -19.49 -2.20
C ALA A 77 -14.12 -19.54 -0.93
N HIS A 78 -14.09 -18.51 -0.07
CA HIS A 78 -14.72 -18.51 1.24
C HIS A 78 -15.86 -17.48 1.38
N GLY A 79 -16.49 -17.09 0.28
CA GLY A 79 -17.69 -16.24 0.31
C GLY A 79 -17.45 -14.76 0.53
N GLY A 80 -16.22 -14.30 0.35
CA GLY A 80 -15.86 -12.87 0.42
C GLY A 80 -14.98 -12.54 1.62
N GLY A 81 -14.79 -11.23 1.82
CA GLY A 81 -13.94 -10.68 2.89
C GLY A 81 -13.56 -9.25 2.65
N HIS A 82 -12.51 -8.78 3.31
CA HIS A 82 -12.03 -7.40 3.18
C HIS A 82 -10.53 -7.35 2.84
N LEU A 83 -10.19 -7.00 1.62
CA LEU A 83 -8.84 -6.79 1.14
C LEU A 83 -8.48 -5.29 1.24
N ALA A 84 -7.61 -4.96 2.17
CA ALA A 84 -7.11 -3.61 2.40
C ALA A 84 -5.62 -3.51 2.05
N VAL A 85 -5.21 -2.40 1.44
CA VAL A 85 -3.81 -2.17 1.04
C VAL A 85 -3.36 -0.80 1.50
N ILE A 86 -2.19 -0.74 2.13
CA ILE A 86 -1.49 0.52 2.42
C ILE A 86 -0.66 0.88 1.20
N SER A 87 -1.25 1.68 0.30
CA SER A 87 -0.54 2.24 -0.85
C SER A 87 0.19 3.55 -0.48
N SER A 88 -0.04 4.64 -1.16
CA SER A 88 0.49 5.97 -0.83
C SER A 88 -0.17 7.07 -1.65
N ILE A 89 -0.12 8.31 -1.17
CA ILE A 89 -0.37 9.50 -2.00
C ILE A 89 0.65 9.64 -3.14
N ALA A 90 1.84 9.06 -2.99
CA ALA A 90 2.89 9.03 -4.03
C ALA A 90 2.41 8.36 -5.34
N GLY A 91 1.43 7.45 -5.27
CA GLY A 91 0.79 6.87 -6.45
C GLY A 91 -0.12 7.84 -7.24
N THR A 92 -0.27 9.08 -6.80
CA THR A 92 -1.09 10.09 -7.52
C THR A 92 -0.40 10.64 -8.76
N ARG A 93 0.92 10.85 -8.69
CA ARG A 93 1.77 11.41 -9.76
C ARG A 93 3.14 10.76 -9.72
N GLY A 94 3.85 10.75 -10.84
CA GLY A 94 5.26 10.41 -10.88
C GLY A 94 6.09 11.40 -10.08
N LEU A 95 6.98 10.92 -9.22
CA LEU A 95 7.86 11.72 -8.39
C LEU A 95 9.31 11.51 -8.84
N GLY A 96 9.95 12.56 -9.36
CA GLY A 96 11.33 12.49 -9.85
C GLY A 96 12.36 12.16 -8.76
N SER A 97 12.03 12.35 -7.49
CA SER A 97 12.88 11.96 -6.36
C SER A 97 12.80 10.47 -5.99
N ALA A 98 11.77 9.74 -6.46
CA ALA A 98 11.54 8.33 -6.15
C ALA A 98 10.74 7.67 -7.29
N PRO A 99 11.34 7.44 -8.48
CA PRO A 99 10.62 7.00 -9.66
C PRO A 99 9.94 5.64 -9.48
N ALA A 100 10.69 4.58 -9.14
CA ALA A 100 10.12 3.24 -8.94
C ALA A 100 9.08 3.22 -7.81
N TYR A 101 9.30 3.96 -6.72
CA TYR A 101 8.33 4.02 -5.62
C TYR A 101 7.00 4.61 -6.07
N SER A 102 7.02 5.77 -6.72
CA SER A 102 5.77 6.40 -7.20
C SER A 102 5.08 5.56 -8.28
N ALA A 103 5.84 4.96 -9.17
CA ALA A 103 5.32 4.06 -10.21
C ALA A 103 4.65 2.82 -9.61
N THR A 104 5.32 2.14 -8.66
CA THR A 104 4.75 0.95 -8.00
C THR A 104 3.52 1.28 -7.17
N LYS A 105 3.50 2.40 -6.44
CA LYS A 105 2.31 2.85 -5.71
C LYS A 105 1.14 3.19 -6.65
N ARG A 106 1.42 3.70 -7.83
CA ARG A 106 0.40 3.90 -8.88
C ARG A 106 -0.11 2.58 -9.43
N MET A 107 0.79 1.63 -9.71
CA MET A 107 0.44 0.27 -10.12
C MET A 107 -0.48 -0.39 -9.09
N GLN A 108 -0.14 -0.35 -7.80
CA GLN A 108 -0.97 -0.89 -6.71
C GLN A 108 -2.37 -0.28 -6.72
N ASN A 109 -2.50 1.05 -6.86
CA ASN A 109 -3.81 1.70 -6.93
C ASN A 109 -4.67 1.16 -8.10
N THR A 110 -4.08 1.02 -9.28
CA THR A 110 -4.77 0.54 -10.48
C THR A 110 -5.11 -0.95 -10.37
N TYR A 111 -4.21 -1.75 -9.81
CA TYR A 111 -4.43 -3.18 -9.61
C TYR A 111 -5.60 -3.46 -8.66
N ILE A 112 -5.68 -2.73 -7.54
CA ILE A 112 -6.82 -2.82 -6.59
C ILE A 112 -8.12 -2.36 -7.25
N ASP A 113 -8.08 -1.35 -8.12
CA ASP A 113 -9.27 -0.91 -8.86
C ASP A 113 -9.77 -2.03 -9.78
N ALA A 114 -8.87 -2.71 -10.49
CA ALA A 114 -9.19 -3.83 -11.37
C ALA A 114 -9.75 -5.05 -10.60
N LEU A 115 -9.13 -5.42 -9.48
CA LEU A 115 -9.62 -6.51 -8.63
C LEU A 115 -11.01 -6.21 -8.02
N ALA A 116 -11.27 -4.95 -7.67
CA ALA A 116 -12.59 -4.55 -7.17
C ALA A 116 -13.65 -4.63 -8.28
N GLN A 117 -13.29 -4.30 -9.53
CA GLN A 117 -14.17 -4.48 -10.67
C GLN A 117 -14.43 -5.97 -10.94
N LEU A 118 -13.38 -6.79 -10.98
CA LEU A 118 -13.49 -8.24 -11.16
C LEU A 118 -14.39 -8.87 -10.11
N SER A 119 -14.16 -8.58 -8.83
CA SER A 119 -14.97 -9.12 -7.74
C SER A 119 -16.45 -8.75 -7.87
N ARG A 120 -16.76 -7.54 -8.36
CA ARG A 120 -18.15 -7.12 -8.60
C ARG A 120 -18.76 -7.84 -9.79
N MET A 121 -18.01 -8.01 -10.87
CA MET A 121 -18.49 -8.69 -12.09
C MET A 121 -18.85 -10.14 -11.79
N GLU A 122 -18.04 -10.81 -10.97
CA GLU A 122 -18.17 -12.22 -10.65
C GLU A 122 -18.96 -12.50 -9.34
N GLY A 123 -19.36 -11.47 -8.61
CA GLY A 123 -20.15 -11.63 -7.39
C GLY A 123 -19.42 -12.22 -6.19
N TYR A 124 -18.08 -12.09 -6.09
CA TYR A 124 -17.28 -12.73 -5.03
C TYR A 124 -17.45 -12.14 -3.63
N GLY A 125 -18.18 -11.05 -3.45
CA GLY A 125 -18.43 -10.47 -2.13
C GLY A 125 -17.23 -9.83 -1.45
N ILE A 126 -16.11 -9.60 -2.17
CA ILE A 126 -14.87 -9.03 -1.61
C ILE A 126 -14.98 -7.51 -1.57
N ARG A 127 -14.74 -6.93 -0.39
CA ARG A 127 -14.60 -5.48 -0.20
C ARG A 127 -13.15 -5.07 -0.36
N PHE A 128 -12.92 -3.89 -0.92
CA PHE A 128 -11.57 -3.35 -1.14
C PHE A 128 -11.41 -1.99 -0.49
N THR A 129 -10.26 -1.78 0.15
CA THR A 129 -9.87 -0.47 0.68
C THR A 129 -8.44 -0.12 0.28
N ASP A 130 -8.29 0.98 -0.44
CA ASP A 130 -7.01 1.56 -0.79
C ASP A 130 -6.70 2.70 0.19
N ILE A 131 -5.78 2.44 1.12
CA ILE A 131 -5.35 3.38 2.16
C ILE A 131 -4.12 4.12 1.66
N ARG A 132 -4.20 5.45 1.58
CA ARG A 132 -3.17 6.32 1.00
C ARG A 132 -2.61 7.29 2.04
N PRO A 133 -1.62 6.88 2.83
CA PRO A 133 -0.92 7.80 3.73
C PRO A 133 -0.07 8.81 2.96
N GLY A 134 0.18 9.98 3.59
CA GLY A 134 1.31 10.83 3.29
C GLY A 134 2.56 10.39 4.03
N PHE A 135 3.42 11.32 4.44
CA PHE A 135 4.62 11.00 5.21
C PHE A 135 4.27 10.55 6.63
N VAL A 136 4.80 9.39 7.00
CA VAL A 136 4.62 8.75 8.32
C VAL A 136 6.00 8.51 8.92
N ALA A 137 6.19 8.83 10.19
CA ALA A 137 7.47 8.69 10.89
C ALA A 137 7.82 7.20 11.11
N THR A 138 8.27 6.53 10.06
CA THR A 138 8.68 5.12 10.03
C THR A 138 10.09 5.00 9.46
N PRO A 139 10.79 3.86 9.67
CA PRO A 139 12.08 3.59 9.06
C PRO A 139 12.10 3.62 7.53
N LEU A 140 10.94 3.69 6.88
CA LEU A 140 10.83 3.86 5.42
C LEU A 140 11.29 5.25 4.96
N LEU A 141 11.29 6.24 5.84
CA LEU A 141 11.77 7.58 5.54
C LEU A 141 13.23 7.71 5.95
N ASP A 142 14.07 8.22 5.06
CA ASP A 142 15.46 8.56 5.38
C ASP A 142 15.45 9.64 6.47
N GLY A 143 16.15 9.39 7.60
CA GLY A 143 16.05 10.19 8.82
C GLY A 143 16.49 11.65 8.72
N GLU A 144 17.12 12.07 7.62
CA GLU A 144 17.71 13.41 7.44
C GLU A 144 16.83 14.39 6.66
N GLY A 145 15.66 13.96 6.16
CA GLY A 145 14.79 14.82 5.35
C GLY A 145 13.74 15.59 6.16
N HIS A 146 13.55 16.87 5.87
CA HIS A 146 12.41 17.62 6.40
C HIS A 146 11.13 17.26 5.64
N TYR A 147 10.36 16.31 6.19
CA TYR A 147 9.12 15.83 5.57
C TYR A 147 7.93 16.71 5.95
N PRO A 148 7.26 17.36 4.98
CA PRO A 148 6.12 18.22 5.29
C PRO A 148 4.96 17.41 5.85
N MET A 149 4.29 17.97 6.87
CA MET A 149 3.10 17.36 7.51
C MET A 149 3.34 15.93 8.01
N LEU A 150 4.56 15.60 8.46
CA LEU A 150 4.92 14.30 9.02
C LEU A 150 3.93 13.87 10.10
N MET A 151 3.47 12.63 10.04
CA MET A 151 2.49 12.08 10.98
C MET A 151 3.12 11.01 11.88
N PRO A 152 2.81 11.02 13.19
CA PRO A 152 3.20 9.92 14.09
C PRO A 152 2.54 8.59 13.67
N VAL A 153 3.27 7.49 13.85
CA VAL A 153 2.82 6.12 13.49
C VAL A 153 1.51 5.77 14.20
N GLU A 154 1.42 6.06 15.49
CA GLU A 154 0.26 5.74 16.33
C GLU A 154 -1.02 6.40 15.82
N LYS A 155 -0.91 7.66 15.38
CA LYS A 155 -2.03 8.41 14.81
C LYS A 155 -2.50 7.82 13.48
N VAL A 156 -1.56 7.36 12.66
CA VAL A 156 -1.85 6.72 11.37
C VAL A 156 -2.47 5.34 11.63
N ALA A 157 -1.90 4.53 12.51
CA ALA A 157 -2.42 3.22 12.89
C ALA A 157 -3.86 3.30 13.43
N ALA A 158 -4.13 4.23 14.35
CA ALA A 158 -5.48 4.46 14.86
C ALA A 158 -6.49 4.84 13.75
N ARG A 159 -6.05 5.59 12.74
CA ARG A 159 -6.89 5.91 11.57
C ARG A 159 -7.12 4.70 10.67
N ILE A 160 -6.09 3.89 10.44
CA ILE A 160 -6.21 2.64 9.67
C ILE A 160 -7.22 1.72 10.34
N MET A 161 -7.12 1.49 11.66
CA MET A 161 -8.07 0.67 12.41
C MET A 161 -9.52 1.18 12.29
N ARG A 162 -9.72 2.50 12.30
CA ARG A 162 -11.05 3.09 12.08
C ARG A 162 -11.57 2.88 10.66
N ILE A 163 -10.68 2.93 9.66
CA ILE A 163 -11.00 2.67 8.26
C ILE A 163 -11.36 1.19 8.07
N LEU A 164 -10.63 0.25 8.68
CA LEU A 164 -10.94 -1.18 8.61
C LEU A 164 -12.31 -1.52 9.24
N ARG A 165 -12.66 -0.88 10.35
CA ARG A 165 -13.99 -1.03 11.01
C ARG A 165 -15.14 -0.41 10.20
N ARG A 166 -14.87 0.64 9.40
CA ARG A 166 -15.84 1.31 8.52
C ARG A 166 -15.25 1.48 7.14
N PRO A 167 -15.24 0.41 6.32
CA PRO A 167 -14.52 0.36 5.06
C PRO A 167 -14.94 1.44 4.07
N ARG A 168 -13.94 2.04 3.45
CA ARG A 168 -14.10 2.98 2.34
C ARG A 168 -13.24 2.52 1.17
N ARG A 169 -13.74 2.69 -0.06
CA ARG A 169 -13.00 2.25 -1.26
C ARG A 169 -11.62 2.90 -1.38
N ARG A 170 -11.52 4.20 -1.04
CA ARG A 170 -10.26 4.96 -1.02
C ARG A 170 -10.23 5.84 0.22
N ALA A 171 -9.10 5.85 0.91
CA ALA A 171 -8.92 6.64 2.13
C ALA A 171 -7.53 7.31 2.16
N VAL A 172 -7.49 8.59 1.82
CA VAL A 172 -6.28 9.40 2.07
C VAL A 172 -6.21 9.72 3.56
N ILE A 173 -5.09 9.38 4.19
CA ILE A 173 -4.89 9.67 5.61
C ILE A 173 -4.40 11.10 5.78
N ASP A 174 -5.12 11.86 6.62
CA ASP A 174 -5.06 13.28 6.88
C ASP A 174 -5.74 14.14 5.79
N ARG A 175 -6.57 15.09 6.26
CA ARG A 175 -7.34 16.00 5.38
C ARG A 175 -6.43 16.94 4.58
N ARG A 176 -5.27 17.32 5.12
CA ARG A 176 -4.29 18.17 4.44
C ARG A 176 -3.73 17.46 3.20
N TYR A 177 -3.37 16.17 3.34
CA TYR A 177 -2.94 15.36 2.20
C TYR A 177 -4.08 15.11 1.20
N ALA A 178 -5.31 14.96 1.67
CA ALA A 178 -6.46 14.82 0.77
C ALA A 178 -6.65 16.07 -0.10
N ALA A 179 -6.54 17.27 0.49
CA ALA A 179 -6.58 18.54 -0.24
C ALA A 179 -5.40 18.64 -1.23
N MET A 180 -4.17 18.33 -0.77
CA MET A 180 -2.99 18.35 -1.63
C MET A 180 -3.14 17.42 -2.85
N VAL A 181 -3.58 16.18 -2.64
CA VAL A 181 -3.81 15.19 -3.70
C VAL A 181 -4.89 15.66 -4.67
N PHE A 182 -5.93 16.32 -4.16
CA PHE A 182 -6.97 16.92 -5.02
C PHE A 182 -6.34 17.94 -5.98
N PHE A 183 -5.58 18.91 -5.48
CA PHE A 183 -4.92 19.90 -6.32
C PHE A 183 -3.87 19.30 -7.24
N TRP A 184 -3.08 18.32 -6.79
CA TRP A 184 -2.10 17.62 -7.65
C TRP A 184 -2.74 17.01 -8.90
N ARG A 185 -3.94 16.48 -8.78
CA ARG A 185 -4.67 15.89 -9.93
C ARG A 185 -5.09 16.93 -10.97
N LEU A 186 -5.29 18.17 -10.57
CA LEU A 186 -5.70 19.25 -11.46
C LEU A 186 -4.52 19.83 -12.26
N ILE A 187 -3.28 19.62 -11.80
CA ILE A 187 -2.09 20.13 -12.48
C ILE A 187 -1.92 19.38 -13.82
N PRO A 188 -1.85 20.07 -14.97
CA PRO A 188 -1.55 19.43 -16.25
C PRO A 188 -0.19 18.74 -16.22
N GLN A 189 -0.02 17.66 -17.00
CA GLN A 189 1.20 16.86 -17.01
C GLN A 189 2.44 17.69 -17.38
N TRP A 190 2.34 18.53 -18.40
CA TRP A 190 3.44 19.39 -18.85
C TRP A 190 3.92 20.39 -17.77
N LEU A 191 3.01 20.82 -16.89
CA LEU A 191 3.35 21.70 -15.78
C LEU A 191 3.95 20.88 -14.62
N TRP A 192 3.38 19.70 -14.31
CA TRP A 192 3.90 18.82 -13.27
C TRP A 192 5.37 18.47 -13.47
N GLU A 193 5.77 18.14 -14.70
CA GLU A 193 7.16 17.81 -15.07
C GLU A 193 8.15 18.96 -14.86
N ARG A 194 7.67 20.20 -14.84
CA ARG A 194 8.50 21.38 -14.56
C ARG A 194 8.60 21.73 -13.07
N LEU A 195 7.73 21.16 -12.24
CA LEU A 195 7.73 21.44 -10.81
C LEU A 195 8.86 20.69 -10.11
N LYS A 196 9.64 21.41 -9.31
CA LYS A 196 10.68 20.82 -8.46
C LYS A 196 10.05 20.27 -7.16
N VAL A 197 9.36 19.12 -7.26
CA VAL A 197 8.78 18.45 -6.09
C VAL A 197 9.88 17.67 -5.38
N ARG A 198 10.49 18.28 -4.37
CA ARG A 198 11.56 17.70 -3.55
C ARG A 198 11.21 17.82 -2.07
N VAL A 199 11.61 16.84 -1.28
CA VAL A 199 11.72 16.97 0.18
C VAL A 199 12.99 17.77 0.43
N LYS A 200 12.95 18.81 1.26
CA LYS A 200 14.15 19.58 1.63
C LYS A 200 15.07 18.71 2.49
N GLU A 201 16.33 18.78 2.20
CA GLU A 201 17.39 18.30 3.08
C GLU A 201 17.49 19.15 4.34
#